data_15bca30cec499db1ee65216111ea854a
#
_entry.id   15bca30cec499db1ee65216111ea854a
#
_cell.length_a   1.000
_cell.length_b   1.000
_cell.length_c   1.000
_cell.angle_alpha   90.00
_cell.angle_beta   90.00
_cell.angle_gamma   90.00
#
_symmetry.space_group_name_H-M   'P 1'
#
loop_
_entity.id
_entity.type
_entity.pdbx_description
1 polymer ?
#
loop_
_entity_poly.entity_id
_entity_poly.type
_entity_poly.pdbx_seq_one_letter_code
_entity_poly.pdbx_strand_id
1 'polypeptide(L)'
;MVLSFPTGAYLVFNSEIGDDITYEYPMDGLSVFLAGIGFEAPIKFELGDGFVVIWCTFLILFTIAIFGPKTNFIAVLQTMFTEGKYKIHDNYIVSTIKWFSILVIVSAGIIGVQELAGISIEQPEATNQLVRFFDISLAPIIEEIGFRIILIGIPLFALYSQRSSLRNLGKSLWWPWQNLQNVNTKKALIVITTVAILFGAAHIFSDESWSSGKLAQAVASGIIIGWVYYRYGLVPAILIHWATNYFVYSYGYIVADINQISINNAFSHSLLTTIELILIATGIISVVILALNYVYSKKHTLKA
;
A
#
# COMPACT_ATOMS: atom_id res chain seq x y z
N MET A 1 -1.39 4.84 12.41
CA MET A 1 -0.62 3.72 11.83
C MET A 1 -0.05 2.78 12.89
N VAL A 2 0.89 3.18 13.75
CA VAL A 2 1.50 2.26 14.74
C VAL A 2 0.48 1.60 15.67
N LEU A 3 -0.54 2.32 16.10
CA LEU A 3 -1.62 1.79 16.96
C LEU A 3 -2.50 0.73 16.28
N SER A 4 -2.45 0.57 14.95
CA SER A 4 -3.20 -0.49 14.27
C SER A 4 -2.67 -1.89 14.59
N PHE A 5 -1.40 -2.03 15.01
CA PHE A 5 -0.86 -3.34 15.41
C PHE A 5 -1.50 -3.88 16.69
N PRO A 6 -1.53 -3.14 17.84
CA PRO A 6 -2.26 -3.61 19.01
C PRO A 6 -3.77 -3.74 18.76
N THR A 7 -4.36 -2.90 17.91
CA THR A 7 -5.77 -3.04 17.49
C THR A 7 -5.99 -4.35 16.76
N GLY A 8 -5.14 -4.68 15.77
CA GLY A 8 -5.22 -5.95 15.06
C GLY A 8 -4.97 -7.16 15.94
N ALA A 9 -4.02 -7.07 16.88
CA ALA A 9 -3.79 -8.15 17.84
C ALA A 9 -5.01 -8.39 18.75
N TYR A 10 -5.67 -7.32 19.22
CA TYR A 10 -6.92 -7.45 19.96
C TYR A 10 -7.99 -8.16 19.12
N LEU A 11 -8.18 -7.73 17.87
CA LEU A 11 -9.17 -8.32 16.96
C LEU A 11 -8.92 -9.81 16.72
N VAL A 12 -7.69 -10.22 16.54
CA VAL A 12 -7.34 -11.62 16.25
C VAL A 12 -7.47 -12.52 17.49
N PHE A 13 -7.04 -12.03 18.66
CA PHE A 13 -6.90 -12.88 19.84
C PHE A 13 -8.01 -12.69 20.88
N ASN A 14 -8.83 -11.64 20.80
CA ASN A 14 -9.79 -11.31 21.85
C ASN A 14 -11.16 -10.87 21.36
N SER A 15 -11.38 -10.64 20.05
CA SER A 15 -12.69 -10.26 19.51
C SER A 15 -13.42 -11.47 18.92
N GLU A 16 -14.70 -11.29 18.63
CA GLU A 16 -15.57 -12.30 18.04
C GLU A 16 -15.78 -12.09 16.53
N ILE A 17 -14.88 -11.36 15.83
CA ILE A 17 -15.04 -11.09 14.38
C ILE A 17 -14.99 -12.36 13.53
N GLY A 18 -14.47 -13.44 14.07
CA GLY A 18 -14.41 -14.75 13.42
C GLY A 18 -15.65 -15.62 13.61
N ASP A 19 -16.66 -15.17 14.38
CA ASP A 19 -17.81 -15.97 14.78
C ASP A 19 -17.35 -17.32 15.40
N ASP A 20 -17.57 -18.44 14.68
CA ASP A 20 -17.15 -19.78 15.12
C ASP A 20 -15.66 -20.09 14.88
N ILE A 21 -14.91 -19.18 14.24
CA ILE A 21 -13.48 -19.34 13.92
C ILE A 21 -12.64 -18.45 14.86
N THR A 22 -11.63 -19.04 15.51
CA THR A 22 -10.68 -18.34 16.36
C THR A 22 -9.29 -18.31 15.70
N TYR A 23 -8.34 -17.68 16.38
CA TYR A 23 -6.93 -17.64 15.95
C TYR A 23 -6.27 -19.04 15.87
N GLU A 24 -6.84 -20.06 16.55
CA GLU A 24 -6.39 -21.46 16.50
C GLU A 24 -6.93 -22.21 15.26
N TYR A 25 -7.71 -21.54 14.41
CA TYR A 25 -8.28 -22.16 13.23
C TYR A 25 -7.18 -22.70 12.30
N PRO A 26 -7.20 -24.02 11.96
CA PRO A 26 -6.20 -24.62 11.11
C PRO A 26 -6.44 -24.23 9.64
N MET A 27 -5.43 -23.65 9.03
CA MET A 27 -5.37 -23.37 7.61
C MET A 27 -4.63 -24.52 6.91
N ASP A 28 -5.29 -25.19 5.96
CA ASP A 28 -4.71 -26.31 5.19
C ASP A 28 -3.82 -25.84 4.04
N GLY A 29 -3.93 -24.58 3.63
CA GLY A 29 -3.16 -23.96 2.57
C GLY A 29 -3.10 -22.45 2.74
N LEU A 30 -2.13 -21.84 2.06
CA LEU A 30 -1.99 -20.40 1.96
C LEU A 30 -2.41 -19.96 0.56
N SER A 31 -3.51 -19.23 0.47
CA SER A 31 -3.94 -18.62 -0.80
C SER A 31 -2.97 -17.50 -1.19
N VAL A 32 -2.35 -17.63 -2.34
CA VAL A 32 -1.37 -16.67 -2.86
C VAL A 32 -1.86 -16.13 -4.19
N PHE A 33 -2.03 -14.82 -4.28
CA PHE A 33 -2.41 -14.14 -5.51
C PHE A 33 -1.22 -13.34 -6.05
N LEU A 34 -0.41 -14.00 -6.88
CA LEU A 34 0.84 -13.45 -7.39
C LEU A 34 0.68 -12.96 -8.83
N ALA A 35 0.88 -11.67 -9.07
CA ALA A 35 0.83 -11.06 -10.40
C ALA A 35 -0.49 -11.33 -11.17
N GLY A 36 -1.61 -11.46 -10.48
CA GLY A 36 -2.92 -11.74 -11.08
C GLY A 36 -3.25 -13.22 -11.23
N ILE A 37 -2.38 -14.13 -10.77
CA ILE A 37 -2.58 -15.58 -10.79
C ILE A 37 -2.75 -16.09 -9.37
N GLY A 38 -3.93 -16.67 -9.08
CA GLY A 38 -4.22 -17.33 -7.82
C GLY A 38 -3.67 -18.76 -7.81
N PHE A 39 -3.05 -19.16 -6.71
CA PHE A 39 -2.69 -20.56 -6.43
C PHE A 39 -2.68 -20.77 -4.93
N GLU A 40 -2.84 -22.02 -4.52
CA GLU A 40 -2.80 -22.42 -3.12
C GLU A 40 -1.46 -23.09 -2.83
N ALA A 41 -0.69 -22.50 -1.90
CA ALA A 41 0.53 -23.10 -1.40
C ALA A 41 0.16 -24.08 -0.27
N PRO A 42 0.60 -25.38 -0.32
CA PRO A 42 0.23 -26.40 0.66
C PRO A 42 1.03 -26.23 1.96
N ILE A 43 0.86 -25.09 2.62
CA ILE A 43 1.51 -24.73 3.88
C ILE A 43 0.43 -24.78 4.96
N LYS A 44 0.57 -25.69 5.93
CA LYS A 44 -0.35 -25.80 7.05
C LYS A 44 0.13 -24.95 8.22
N PHE A 45 -0.78 -24.14 8.79
CA PHE A 45 -0.49 -23.27 9.92
C PHE A 45 -1.78 -22.93 10.67
N GLU A 46 -1.67 -22.45 11.90
CA GLU A 46 -2.79 -21.82 12.61
C GLU A 46 -2.91 -20.36 12.20
N LEU A 47 -4.12 -19.87 12.08
CA LEU A 47 -4.41 -18.52 11.57
C LEU A 47 -3.68 -17.43 12.38
N GLY A 48 -3.62 -17.58 13.72
CA GLY A 48 -2.89 -16.70 14.62
C GLY A 48 -1.38 -16.64 14.34
N ASP A 49 -0.76 -17.78 14.06
CA ASP A 49 0.65 -17.86 13.70
C ASP A 49 0.93 -17.11 12.40
N GLY A 50 0.04 -17.25 11.42
CA GLY A 50 0.09 -16.50 10.17
C GLY A 50 0.07 -14.99 10.41
N PHE A 51 -0.82 -14.47 11.25
CA PHE A 51 -0.86 -13.06 11.64
C PHE A 51 0.43 -12.60 12.31
N VAL A 52 1.00 -13.39 13.23
CA VAL A 52 2.25 -13.06 13.89
C VAL A 52 3.39 -12.91 12.87
N VAL A 53 3.48 -13.82 11.89
CA VAL A 53 4.49 -13.72 10.81
C VAL A 53 4.29 -12.47 9.97
N ILE A 54 3.05 -12.13 9.61
CA ILE A 54 2.71 -10.90 8.86
C ILE A 54 3.13 -9.67 9.65
N TRP A 55 2.77 -9.58 10.94
CA TRP A 55 3.13 -8.43 11.80
C TRP A 55 4.63 -8.30 11.99
N CYS A 56 5.35 -9.40 12.22
CA CYS A 56 6.82 -9.39 12.27
C CYS A 56 7.42 -8.83 10.97
N THR A 57 6.89 -9.25 9.82
CA THR A 57 7.34 -8.75 8.51
C THR A 57 7.12 -7.24 8.39
N PHE A 58 5.94 -6.74 8.75
CA PHE A 58 5.66 -5.31 8.71
C PHE A 58 6.49 -4.52 9.73
N LEU A 59 6.73 -5.05 10.94
CA LEU A 59 7.60 -4.40 11.92
C LEU A 59 9.04 -4.26 11.41
N ILE A 60 9.55 -5.26 10.69
CA ILE A 60 10.85 -5.17 10.01
C ILE A 60 10.82 -4.09 8.93
N LEU A 61 9.79 -4.04 8.09
CA LEU A 61 9.64 -3.03 7.05
C LEU A 61 9.52 -1.61 7.64
N PHE A 62 8.78 -1.42 8.73
CA PHE A 62 8.73 -0.14 9.45
C PHE A 62 10.07 0.23 10.06
N THR A 63 10.81 -0.72 10.61
CA THR A 63 12.16 -0.48 11.13
C THR A 63 13.08 0.00 10.00
N ILE A 64 13.09 -0.68 8.85
CA ILE A 64 13.83 -0.24 7.67
C ILE A 64 13.39 1.17 7.24
N ALA A 65 12.10 1.45 7.28
CA ALA A 65 11.54 2.73 6.86
C ALA A 65 11.90 3.88 7.80
N ILE A 66 11.97 3.64 9.10
CA ILE A 66 12.40 4.64 10.09
C ILE A 66 13.87 5.03 9.85
N PHE A 67 14.75 4.05 9.64
CA PHE A 67 16.19 4.28 9.52
C PHE A 67 16.65 4.70 8.13
N GLY A 68 15.89 4.42 7.09
CA GLY A 68 16.37 4.58 5.73
C GLY A 68 15.52 5.43 4.79
N PRO A 69 16.03 5.58 3.54
CA PRO A 69 17.30 5.04 3.01
C PRO A 69 18.54 5.91 3.27
N LYS A 70 18.37 7.22 3.51
CA LYS A 70 19.50 8.14 3.67
C LYS A 70 19.48 8.88 5.00
N THR A 71 18.29 9.18 5.50
CA THR A 71 18.11 9.97 6.72
C THR A 71 17.14 9.24 7.65
N ASN A 72 17.53 9.13 8.92
CA ASN A 72 16.67 8.60 9.96
C ASN A 72 15.46 9.54 10.18
N PHE A 73 14.27 8.98 10.33
CA PHE A 73 13.02 9.74 10.51
C PHE A 73 13.07 10.68 11.73
N ILE A 74 13.68 10.24 12.83
CA ILE A 74 13.83 11.06 14.04
C ILE A 74 14.71 12.29 13.75
N ALA A 75 15.81 12.13 13.00
CA ALA A 75 16.65 13.24 12.59
C ALA A 75 15.92 14.21 11.66
N VAL A 76 15.03 13.70 10.77
CA VAL A 76 14.16 14.56 9.95
C VAL A 76 13.24 15.40 10.82
N LEU A 77 12.55 14.79 11.79
CA LEU A 77 11.69 15.52 12.73
C LEU A 77 12.49 16.56 13.54
N GLN A 78 13.64 16.19 14.08
CA GLN A 78 14.49 17.09 14.83
C GLN A 78 14.87 18.33 13.99
N THR A 79 15.34 18.13 12.75
CA THR A 79 15.69 19.23 11.84
C THR A 79 14.49 20.14 11.54
N MET A 80 13.30 19.57 11.37
CA MET A 80 12.09 20.36 11.16
C MET A 80 11.76 21.26 12.35
N PHE A 81 11.86 20.72 13.57
CA PHE A 81 11.50 21.47 14.78
C PHE A 81 12.57 22.47 15.23
N THR A 82 13.85 22.15 15.02
CA THR A 82 14.95 23.00 15.50
C THR A 82 15.40 24.05 14.49
N GLU A 83 15.39 23.73 13.20
CA GLU A 83 15.95 24.60 12.16
C GLU A 83 14.89 25.28 11.31
N GLY A 84 13.63 24.88 11.41
CA GLY A 84 12.54 25.37 10.55
C GLY A 84 12.76 25.11 9.05
N LYS A 85 13.79 24.33 8.71
CA LYS A 85 14.15 24.03 7.33
C LYS A 85 13.52 22.71 6.90
N TYR A 86 12.57 22.80 5.98
CA TYR A 86 12.04 21.64 5.30
C TYR A 86 12.96 21.25 4.15
N LYS A 87 14.02 20.50 4.42
CA LYS A 87 14.71 19.75 3.36
C LYS A 87 13.93 18.46 3.14
N ILE A 88 13.52 18.20 1.88
CA ILE A 88 12.96 16.90 1.49
C ILE A 88 14.08 15.89 1.70
N HIS A 89 14.03 15.20 2.83
CA HIS A 89 14.94 14.12 3.12
C HIS A 89 14.38 12.84 2.48
N ASP A 90 15.24 12.06 1.85
CA ASP A 90 14.90 10.74 1.33
C ASP A 90 14.71 9.78 2.52
N ASN A 91 13.56 9.84 3.17
CA ASN A 91 13.13 8.92 4.21
C ASN A 91 11.87 8.17 3.76
N TYR A 92 11.82 6.87 4.02
CA TYR A 92 10.72 6.02 3.59
C TYR A 92 9.41 6.33 4.30
N ILE A 93 9.42 6.65 5.61
CA ILE A 93 8.19 7.04 6.35
C ILE A 93 7.58 8.31 5.77
N VAL A 94 8.42 9.33 5.49
CA VAL A 94 7.95 10.58 4.88
C VAL A 94 7.33 10.32 3.50
N SER A 95 7.98 9.48 2.70
CA SER A 95 7.46 9.10 1.39
C SER A 95 6.15 8.32 1.50
N THR A 96 6.06 7.38 2.45
CA THR A 96 4.84 6.60 2.73
C THR A 96 3.68 7.51 3.11
N ILE A 97 3.85 8.37 4.12
CA ILE A 97 2.79 9.28 4.58
C ILE A 97 2.31 10.18 3.44
N LYS A 98 3.25 10.81 2.73
CA LYS A 98 2.94 11.69 1.61
C LYS A 98 2.13 11.00 0.52
N TRP A 99 2.61 9.87 0.01
CA TRP A 99 1.97 9.19 -1.11
C TRP A 99 0.71 8.43 -0.73
N PHE A 100 0.63 7.92 0.50
CA PHE A 100 -0.61 7.36 1.03
C PHE A 100 -1.71 8.42 1.13
N SER A 101 -1.40 9.60 1.66
CA SER A 101 -2.37 10.70 1.74
C SER A 101 -2.80 11.20 0.35
N ILE A 102 -1.90 11.22 -0.65
CA ILE A 102 -2.27 11.51 -2.04
C ILE A 102 -3.18 10.42 -2.61
N LEU A 103 -2.88 9.15 -2.33
CA LEU A 103 -3.71 8.03 -2.74
C LEU A 103 -5.13 8.15 -2.18
N VAL A 104 -5.28 8.52 -0.90
CA VAL A 104 -6.60 8.73 -0.27
C VAL A 104 -7.38 9.81 -1.00
N ILE A 105 -6.78 10.96 -1.33
CA ILE A 105 -7.47 12.01 -2.12
C ILE A 105 -7.92 11.49 -3.48
N VAL A 106 -7.04 10.80 -4.19
CA VAL A 106 -7.36 10.27 -5.52
C VAL A 106 -8.49 9.25 -5.42
N SER A 107 -8.43 8.36 -4.42
CA SER A 107 -9.48 7.37 -4.19
C SER A 107 -10.82 8.03 -3.83
N ALA A 108 -10.82 9.00 -2.90
CA ALA A 108 -12.02 9.74 -2.52
C ALA A 108 -12.62 10.49 -3.72
N GLY A 109 -11.79 11.10 -4.56
CA GLY A 109 -12.24 11.75 -5.80
C GLY A 109 -12.88 10.78 -6.79
N ILE A 110 -12.28 9.59 -6.98
CA ILE A 110 -12.83 8.55 -7.87
C ILE A 110 -14.16 8.04 -7.31
N ILE A 111 -14.22 7.72 -6.01
CA ILE A 111 -15.44 7.25 -5.35
C ILE A 111 -16.55 8.29 -5.49
N GLY A 112 -16.27 9.57 -5.19
CA GLY A 112 -17.27 10.64 -5.31
C GLY A 112 -17.81 10.80 -6.74
N VAL A 113 -16.97 10.70 -7.78
CA VAL A 113 -17.42 10.72 -9.17
C VAL A 113 -18.26 9.49 -9.52
N GLN A 114 -17.87 8.32 -9.03
CA GLN A 114 -18.61 7.08 -9.27
C GLN A 114 -19.98 7.09 -8.59
N GLU A 115 -20.08 7.57 -7.35
CA GLU A 115 -21.35 7.74 -6.62
C GLU A 115 -22.30 8.67 -7.38
N LEU A 116 -21.81 9.79 -7.90
CA LEU A 116 -22.60 10.70 -8.75
C LEU A 116 -23.07 10.03 -10.04
N ALA A 117 -22.35 9.03 -10.53
CA ALA A 117 -22.73 8.23 -11.71
C ALA A 117 -23.58 6.98 -11.34
N GLY A 118 -23.91 6.77 -10.07
CA GLY A 118 -24.67 5.61 -9.60
C GLY A 118 -23.86 4.30 -9.59
N ILE A 119 -22.54 4.38 -9.56
CA ILE A 119 -21.65 3.22 -9.52
C ILE A 119 -21.17 3.00 -8.08
N SER A 120 -21.49 1.85 -7.50
CA SER A 120 -21.01 1.44 -6.17
C SER A 120 -19.76 0.56 -6.26
N ILE A 121 -18.94 0.63 -5.21
CA ILE A 121 -17.84 -0.31 -4.99
C ILE A 121 -18.31 -1.31 -3.93
N GLU A 122 -18.58 -2.52 -4.36
CA GLU A 122 -18.98 -3.62 -3.48
C GLU A 122 -17.80 -4.57 -3.27
N GLN A 123 -17.63 -4.95 -2.02
CA GLN A 123 -16.59 -5.90 -1.62
C GLN A 123 -17.07 -7.32 -1.90
N PRO A 124 -16.16 -8.27 -2.19
CA PRO A 124 -16.51 -9.68 -2.23
C PRO A 124 -17.14 -10.11 -0.91
N GLU A 125 -18.12 -10.99 -0.97
CA GLU A 125 -18.67 -11.62 0.23
C GLU A 125 -17.59 -12.51 0.88
N ALA A 126 -17.37 -12.31 2.16
CA ALA A 126 -16.43 -13.12 2.93
C ALA A 126 -17.19 -14.20 3.69
N THR A 127 -16.74 -15.44 3.58
CA THR A 127 -17.26 -16.55 4.35
C THR A 127 -17.00 -16.37 5.84
N ASN A 128 -15.87 -15.76 6.20
CA ASN A 128 -15.48 -15.45 7.57
C ASN A 128 -14.65 -14.17 7.63
N GLN A 129 -14.96 -13.28 8.58
CA GLN A 129 -14.32 -11.97 8.68
C GLN A 129 -12.88 -12.04 9.20
N LEU A 130 -12.54 -13.02 10.05
CA LEU A 130 -11.18 -13.19 10.55
C LEU A 130 -10.24 -13.72 9.46
N VAL A 131 -10.70 -14.68 8.66
CA VAL A 131 -9.95 -15.16 7.47
C VAL A 131 -9.76 -14.02 6.48
N ARG A 132 -10.81 -13.25 6.20
CA ARG A 132 -10.71 -12.07 5.33
C ARG A 132 -9.72 -11.05 5.85
N PHE A 133 -9.69 -10.78 7.15
CA PHE A 133 -8.73 -9.86 7.74
C PHE A 133 -7.29 -10.36 7.57
N PHE A 134 -7.09 -11.69 7.63
CA PHE A 134 -5.82 -12.31 7.32
C PHE A 134 -5.39 -12.07 5.85
N ASP A 135 -6.27 -12.35 4.90
CA ASP A 135 -5.99 -12.19 3.47
C ASP A 135 -5.68 -10.74 3.12
N ILE A 136 -6.48 -9.79 3.61
CA ILE A 136 -6.26 -8.35 3.45
C ILE A 136 -4.92 -7.92 4.06
N SER A 137 -4.51 -8.52 5.18
CA SER A 137 -3.24 -8.21 5.86
C SER A 137 -2.04 -8.76 5.10
N LEU A 138 -2.17 -9.90 4.45
CA LEU A 138 -1.13 -10.56 3.67
C LEU A 138 -0.97 -9.95 2.27
N ALA A 139 -2.08 -9.55 1.65
CA ALA A 139 -2.14 -9.06 0.27
C ALA A 139 -1.06 -8.01 -0.08
N PRO A 140 -0.75 -6.98 0.75
CA PRO A 140 0.27 -5.99 0.44
C PRO A 140 1.68 -6.57 0.23
N ILE A 141 2.00 -7.69 0.86
CA ILE A 141 3.30 -8.34 0.67
C ILE A 141 3.33 -9.09 -0.66
N ILE A 142 2.34 -9.95 -0.87
CA ILE A 142 2.29 -10.85 -2.03
C ILE A 142 2.06 -10.08 -3.33
N GLU A 143 1.11 -9.14 -3.31
CA GLU A 143 0.78 -8.36 -4.50
C GLU A 143 1.90 -7.40 -4.90
N GLU A 144 2.62 -6.79 -3.95
CA GLU A 144 3.75 -5.94 -4.30
C GLU A 144 4.94 -6.74 -4.84
N ILE A 145 5.15 -7.96 -4.38
CA ILE A 145 6.13 -8.88 -5.01
C ILE A 145 5.70 -9.18 -6.44
N GLY A 146 4.45 -9.55 -6.67
CA GLY A 146 3.93 -9.89 -7.99
C GLY A 146 3.95 -8.70 -8.96
N PHE A 147 3.23 -7.65 -8.61
CA PHE A 147 3.02 -6.52 -9.54
C PHE A 147 4.23 -5.59 -9.61
N ARG A 148 4.98 -5.37 -8.51
CA ARG A 148 6.10 -4.41 -8.52
C ARG A 148 7.43 -5.08 -8.83
N ILE A 149 7.80 -6.15 -8.14
CA ILE A 149 9.08 -6.81 -8.42
C ILE A 149 9.01 -7.55 -9.76
N ILE A 150 8.02 -8.43 -9.96
CA ILE A 150 7.98 -9.31 -11.14
C ILE A 150 7.55 -8.51 -12.37
N LEU A 151 6.42 -7.79 -12.35
CA LEU A 151 5.86 -7.17 -13.55
C LEU A 151 6.41 -5.77 -13.88
N ILE A 152 6.99 -5.03 -12.92
CA ILE A 152 7.65 -3.74 -13.18
C ILE A 152 9.16 -3.88 -13.08
N GLY A 153 9.68 -4.40 -11.98
CA GLY A 153 11.11 -4.41 -11.67
C GLY A 153 11.94 -5.24 -12.64
N ILE A 154 11.52 -6.49 -12.88
CA ILE A 154 12.24 -7.38 -13.82
C ILE A 154 12.24 -6.83 -15.26
N PRO A 155 11.10 -6.38 -15.84
CA PRO A 155 11.11 -5.77 -17.17
C PRO A 155 11.97 -4.50 -17.24
N LEU A 156 11.91 -3.62 -16.25
CA LEU A 156 12.78 -2.44 -16.23
C LEU A 156 14.26 -2.84 -16.14
N PHE A 157 14.61 -3.82 -15.32
CA PHE A 157 15.97 -4.33 -15.25
C PHE A 157 16.42 -4.93 -16.60
N ALA A 158 15.60 -5.74 -17.22
CA ALA A 158 15.91 -6.33 -18.53
C ALA A 158 16.12 -5.28 -19.63
N LEU A 159 15.34 -4.19 -19.60
CA LEU A 159 15.45 -3.10 -20.57
C LEU A 159 16.70 -2.22 -20.37
N TYR A 160 17.14 -2.01 -19.12
CA TYR A 160 18.15 -1.00 -18.78
C TYR A 160 19.45 -1.55 -18.18
N SER A 161 19.55 -2.88 -17.91
CA SER A 161 20.71 -3.45 -17.24
C SER A 161 21.19 -4.77 -17.83
N GLN A 162 21.07 -4.96 -19.16
CA GLN A 162 21.31 -6.21 -19.88
C GLN A 162 22.67 -6.92 -19.64
N ARG A 163 23.66 -6.25 -19.03
CA ARG A 163 25.00 -6.80 -18.75
C ARG A 163 25.37 -6.76 -17.26
N SER A 164 24.37 -6.69 -16.39
CA SER A 164 24.59 -6.53 -14.95
C SER A 164 24.62 -7.85 -14.19
N SER A 165 25.29 -7.86 -13.03
CA SER A 165 25.37 -9.02 -12.12
C SER A 165 24.06 -9.26 -11.36
N LEU A 166 23.87 -10.46 -10.80
CA LEU A 166 22.75 -10.80 -9.92
C LEU A 166 22.64 -9.86 -8.70
N ARG A 167 23.78 -9.37 -8.17
CA ARG A 167 23.79 -8.37 -7.11
C ARG A 167 23.13 -7.05 -7.54
N ASN A 168 23.35 -6.63 -8.78
CA ASN A 168 22.72 -5.43 -9.33
C ASN A 168 21.24 -5.66 -9.62
N LEU A 169 20.82 -6.88 -9.97
CA LEU A 169 19.41 -7.24 -10.07
C LEU A 169 18.71 -6.99 -8.71
N GLY A 170 19.19 -7.59 -7.62
CA GLY A 170 18.58 -7.42 -6.31
C GLY A 170 18.47 -5.95 -5.87
N LYS A 171 19.55 -5.15 -6.10
CA LYS A 171 19.52 -3.71 -5.80
C LYS A 171 18.50 -2.96 -6.67
N SER A 172 18.39 -3.29 -7.96
CA SER A 172 17.46 -2.66 -8.89
C SER A 172 16.02 -3.03 -8.61
N LEU A 173 15.76 -4.25 -8.16
CA LEU A 173 14.43 -4.69 -7.71
C LEU A 173 14.03 -4.04 -6.38
N TRP A 174 15.02 -3.77 -5.50
CA TRP A 174 14.76 -3.06 -4.25
C TRP A 174 14.47 -1.57 -4.45
N TRP A 175 15.23 -0.90 -5.35
CA TRP A 175 15.08 0.51 -5.66
C TRP A 175 15.48 0.82 -7.11
N PRO A 176 14.54 0.73 -8.07
CA PRO A 176 14.83 0.86 -9.48
C PRO A 176 15.48 2.19 -9.86
N TRP A 177 14.92 3.32 -9.44
CA TRP A 177 15.41 4.65 -9.80
C TRP A 177 16.89 4.87 -9.44
N GLN A 178 17.33 4.36 -8.31
CA GLN A 178 18.70 4.57 -7.85
C GLN A 178 19.71 3.64 -8.52
N ASN A 179 19.29 2.43 -8.92
CA ASN A 179 20.18 1.37 -9.32
C ASN A 179 20.12 1.01 -10.81
N LEU A 180 19.14 1.50 -11.54
CA LEU A 180 19.05 1.40 -12.99
C LEU A 180 19.71 2.61 -13.65
N GLN A 181 20.55 2.39 -14.65
CA GLN A 181 21.24 3.46 -15.37
C GLN A 181 20.41 3.95 -16.56
N ASN A 182 20.43 5.27 -16.80
CA ASN A 182 19.83 5.90 -17.98
C ASN A 182 18.36 5.54 -18.25
N VAL A 183 17.58 5.37 -17.18
CA VAL A 183 16.16 5.04 -17.33
C VAL A 183 15.39 6.19 -17.98
N ASN A 184 14.72 5.90 -19.09
CA ASN A 184 13.76 6.82 -19.66
C ASN A 184 12.45 6.78 -18.84
N THR A 185 12.20 7.85 -18.08
CA THR A 185 11.01 7.96 -17.20
C THR A 185 9.70 7.76 -17.96
N LYS A 186 9.60 8.19 -19.22
CA LYS A 186 8.39 7.98 -20.03
C LYS A 186 8.15 6.48 -20.29
N LYS A 187 9.21 5.72 -20.62
CA LYS A 187 9.10 4.27 -20.80
C LYS A 187 8.76 3.55 -19.48
N ALA A 188 9.38 3.99 -18.37
CA ALA A 188 9.03 3.46 -17.05
C ALA A 188 7.55 3.71 -16.70
N LEU A 189 7.02 4.90 -16.99
CA LEU A 189 5.61 5.22 -16.80
C LEU A 189 4.68 4.35 -17.67
N ILE A 190 5.07 4.03 -18.91
CA ILE A 190 4.29 3.12 -19.75
C ILE A 190 4.19 1.74 -19.09
N VAL A 191 5.33 1.18 -18.64
CA VAL A 191 5.33 -0.12 -17.92
C VAL A 191 4.46 -0.06 -16.67
N ILE A 192 4.62 0.99 -15.85
CA ILE A 192 3.83 1.18 -14.63
C ILE A 192 2.33 1.24 -14.93
N THR A 193 1.93 2.03 -15.94
CA THR A 193 0.50 2.18 -16.31
C THR A 193 -0.07 0.87 -16.85
N THR A 194 0.67 0.14 -17.68
CA THR A 194 0.24 -1.18 -18.18
C THR A 194 0.03 -2.15 -17.04
N VAL A 195 0.98 -2.23 -16.11
CA VAL A 195 0.86 -3.12 -14.93
C VAL A 195 -0.26 -2.66 -14.00
N ALA A 196 -0.50 -1.36 -13.86
CA ALA A 196 -1.61 -0.83 -13.06
C ALA A 196 -2.99 -1.21 -13.65
N ILE A 197 -3.11 -1.22 -14.97
CA ILE A 197 -4.34 -1.71 -15.64
C ILE A 197 -4.53 -3.20 -15.36
N LEU A 198 -3.45 -4.01 -15.44
CA LEU A 198 -3.51 -5.43 -15.08
C LEU A 198 -3.87 -5.63 -13.61
N PHE A 199 -3.33 -4.81 -12.71
CA PHE A 199 -3.65 -4.82 -11.29
C PHE A 199 -5.15 -4.53 -11.04
N GLY A 200 -5.70 -3.51 -11.70
CA GLY A 200 -7.13 -3.22 -11.62
C GLY A 200 -8.00 -4.33 -12.21
N ALA A 201 -7.61 -4.89 -13.35
CA ALA A 201 -8.30 -6.01 -13.98
C ALA A 201 -8.29 -7.25 -13.10
N ALA A 202 -7.17 -7.55 -12.43
CA ALA A 202 -7.05 -8.67 -11.51
C ALA A 202 -8.09 -8.61 -10.37
N HIS A 203 -8.43 -7.44 -9.87
CA HIS A 203 -9.48 -7.27 -8.85
C HIS A 203 -10.89 -7.59 -9.34
N ILE A 204 -11.14 -7.51 -10.65
CA ILE A 204 -12.46 -7.74 -11.25
C ILE A 204 -12.62 -9.17 -11.76
N PHE A 205 -11.53 -9.78 -12.21
CA PHE A 205 -11.55 -11.09 -12.87
C PHE A 205 -11.01 -12.24 -12.00
N SER A 206 -10.63 -11.99 -10.74
CA SER A 206 -10.30 -13.05 -9.78
C SER A 206 -11.56 -13.77 -9.28
N ASP A 207 -11.40 -14.93 -8.70
CA ASP A 207 -12.49 -15.74 -8.14
C ASP A 207 -13.24 -15.00 -7.01
N GLU A 208 -12.54 -14.16 -6.24
CA GLU A 208 -13.11 -13.24 -5.25
C GLU A 208 -13.21 -11.83 -5.83
N SER A 209 -14.02 -11.67 -6.86
CA SER A 209 -14.10 -10.42 -7.61
C SER A 209 -14.83 -9.31 -6.87
N TRP A 210 -14.24 -8.12 -6.87
CA TRP A 210 -14.90 -6.88 -6.51
C TRP A 210 -15.89 -6.47 -7.60
N SER A 211 -16.86 -5.63 -7.28
CA SER A 211 -17.71 -5.00 -8.30
C SER A 211 -16.89 -4.18 -9.30
N SER A 212 -17.42 -3.96 -10.49
CA SER A 212 -16.75 -3.20 -11.57
C SER A 212 -16.33 -1.80 -11.16
N GLY A 213 -16.99 -1.20 -10.17
CA GLY A 213 -16.62 0.08 -9.57
C GLY A 213 -15.20 0.10 -9.00
N LYS A 214 -14.67 -1.03 -8.55
CA LYS A 214 -13.30 -1.13 -8.02
C LYS A 214 -12.21 -0.86 -9.07
N LEU A 215 -12.47 -1.09 -10.36
CA LEU A 215 -11.48 -1.01 -11.43
C LEU A 215 -10.74 0.34 -11.44
N ALA A 216 -11.47 1.45 -11.47
CA ALA A 216 -10.86 2.77 -11.57
C ALA A 216 -9.98 3.09 -10.35
N GLN A 217 -10.46 2.76 -9.14
CA GLN A 217 -9.72 2.95 -7.90
C GLN A 217 -8.45 2.07 -7.88
N ALA A 218 -8.56 0.80 -8.26
CA ALA A 218 -7.45 -0.13 -8.27
C ALA A 218 -6.39 0.25 -9.32
N VAL A 219 -6.78 0.70 -10.51
CA VAL A 219 -5.85 1.21 -11.52
C VAL A 219 -5.12 2.46 -11.01
N ALA A 220 -5.84 3.42 -10.43
CA ALA A 220 -5.24 4.65 -9.90
C ALA A 220 -4.25 4.35 -8.76
N SER A 221 -4.61 3.46 -7.83
CA SER A 221 -3.71 3.01 -6.77
C SER A 221 -2.50 2.27 -7.35
N GLY A 222 -2.71 1.41 -8.35
CA GLY A 222 -1.66 0.72 -9.07
C GLY A 222 -0.63 1.66 -9.71
N ILE A 223 -1.07 2.77 -10.32
CA ILE A 223 -0.20 3.81 -10.89
C ILE A 223 0.60 4.50 -9.78
N ILE A 224 -0.06 4.93 -8.70
CA ILE A 224 0.59 5.66 -7.59
C ILE A 224 1.62 4.76 -6.90
N ILE A 225 1.24 3.55 -6.51
CA ILE A 225 2.14 2.61 -5.82
C ILE A 225 3.27 2.17 -6.77
N GLY A 226 2.98 1.92 -8.06
CA GLY A 226 3.98 1.61 -9.07
C GLY A 226 5.00 2.74 -9.28
N TRP A 227 4.53 4.00 -9.28
CA TRP A 227 5.42 5.17 -9.29
C TRP A 227 6.27 5.26 -8.02
N VAL A 228 5.67 5.02 -6.85
CA VAL A 228 6.39 5.01 -5.57
C VAL A 228 7.45 3.91 -5.56
N TYR A 229 7.13 2.71 -6.00
CA TYR A 229 8.08 1.63 -6.16
C TYR A 229 9.26 2.04 -7.05
N TYR A 230 8.98 2.55 -8.23
CA TYR A 230 10.02 3.00 -9.15
C TYR A 230 10.90 4.08 -8.55
N ARG A 231 10.31 5.11 -7.95
CA ARG A 231 11.01 6.32 -7.51
C ARG A 231 11.64 6.21 -6.13
N TYR A 232 10.98 5.52 -5.19
CA TYR A 232 11.37 5.46 -3.77
C TYR A 232 11.70 4.05 -3.29
N GLY A 233 11.44 3.02 -4.09
CA GLY A 233 11.74 1.64 -3.76
C GLY A 233 10.58 0.83 -3.20
N LEU A 234 10.87 -0.45 -2.91
CA LEU A 234 9.86 -1.44 -2.52
C LEU A 234 9.23 -1.15 -1.16
N VAL A 235 10.01 -0.72 -0.16
CA VAL A 235 9.53 -0.51 1.21
C VAL A 235 8.36 0.47 1.29
N PRO A 236 8.45 1.71 0.77
CA PRO A 236 7.30 2.62 0.83
C PRO A 236 6.12 2.14 -0.03
N ALA A 237 6.35 1.38 -1.12
CA ALA A 237 5.27 0.80 -1.91
C ALA A 237 4.46 -0.21 -1.09
N ILE A 238 5.12 -1.17 -0.43
CA ILE A 238 4.46 -2.14 0.46
C ILE A 238 3.76 -1.42 1.61
N LEU A 239 4.39 -0.42 2.24
CA LEU A 239 3.80 0.28 3.39
C LEU A 239 2.60 1.15 3.02
N ILE A 240 2.52 1.69 1.79
CA ILE A 240 1.33 2.38 1.30
C ILE A 240 0.19 1.38 1.09
N HIS A 241 0.48 0.25 0.46
CA HIS A 241 -0.51 -0.80 0.26
C HIS A 241 -0.97 -1.39 1.61
N TRP A 242 -0.06 -1.63 2.54
CA TRP A 242 -0.39 -2.01 3.92
C TRP A 242 -1.33 -0.97 4.57
N ALA A 243 -1.10 0.31 4.36
CA ALA A 243 -1.94 1.34 4.95
C ALA A 243 -3.36 1.35 4.34
N THR A 244 -3.52 1.09 3.05
CA THR A 244 -4.85 0.97 2.42
C THR A 244 -5.61 -0.27 2.89
N ASN A 245 -4.92 -1.32 3.23
CA ASN A 245 -5.49 -2.60 3.64
C ASN A 245 -5.52 -2.72 5.17
N TYR A 246 -4.44 -3.18 5.77
CA TYR A 246 -4.39 -3.51 7.20
C TYR A 246 -4.73 -2.32 8.12
N PHE A 247 -4.13 -1.15 7.89
CA PHE A 247 -4.36 0.01 8.77
C PHE A 247 -5.82 0.45 8.73
N VAL A 248 -6.43 0.56 7.55
CA VAL A 248 -7.83 1.00 7.42
C VAL A 248 -8.79 -0.06 7.97
N TYR A 249 -8.57 -1.32 7.61
CA TYR A 249 -9.44 -2.41 8.05
C TYR A 249 -9.33 -2.72 9.55
N SER A 250 -8.14 -2.57 10.17
CA SER A 250 -8.01 -2.72 11.63
C SER A 250 -8.94 -1.76 12.37
N TYR A 251 -9.03 -0.50 11.92
CA TYR A 251 -9.96 0.47 12.52
C TYR A 251 -11.41 0.21 12.12
N GLY A 252 -11.67 -0.30 10.92
CA GLY A 252 -13.00 -0.72 10.51
C GLY A 252 -13.54 -1.85 11.40
N TYR A 253 -12.76 -2.90 11.57
CA TYR A 253 -13.16 -4.04 12.40
C TYR A 253 -13.30 -3.70 13.88
N ILE A 254 -12.42 -2.88 14.47
CA ILE A 254 -12.59 -2.49 15.88
C ILE A 254 -13.85 -1.63 16.10
N VAL A 255 -14.21 -0.79 15.13
CA VAL A 255 -15.47 -0.01 15.18
C VAL A 255 -16.66 -0.95 15.02
N ALA A 256 -16.60 -1.92 14.11
CA ALA A 256 -17.64 -2.93 13.92
C ALA A 256 -17.87 -3.75 15.20
N ASP A 257 -16.79 -4.24 15.81
CA ASP A 257 -16.79 -5.05 17.05
C ASP A 257 -17.38 -4.26 18.23
N ILE A 258 -16.86 -3.08 18.53
CA ILE A 258 -17.32 -2.26 19.67
C ILE A 258 -18.78 -1.81 19.52
N ASN A 259 -19.21 -1.46 18.30
CA ASN A 259 -20.56 -0.93 18.07
C ASN A 259 -21.57 -2.01 17.63
N GLN A 260 -21.16 -3.26 17.50
CA GLN A 260 -21.99 -4.39 17.04
C GLN A 260 -22.70 -4.07 15.70
N ILE A 261 -21.95 -3.52 14.74
CA ILE A 261 -22.41 -3.18 13.39
C ILE A 261 -21.65 -3.94 12.33
N SER A 262 -22.19 -4.05 11.12
CA SER A 262 -21.46 -4.66 10.00
C SER A 262 -20.20 -3.87 9.65
N ILE A 263 -19.19 -4.53 9.11
CA ILE A 263 -17.95 -3.88 8.65
C ILE A 263 -18.24 -2.78 7.61
N ASN A 264 -19.22 -2.97 6.74
CA ASN A 264 -19.60 -1.97 5.75
C ASN A 264 -20.16 -0.69 6.41
N ASN A 265 -20.96 -0.83 7.46
CA ASN A 265 -21.48 0.30 8.23
C ASN A 265 -20.37 0.98 9.05
N ALA A 266 -19.38 0.22 9.51
CA ALA A 266 -18.25 0.76 10.26
C ALA A 266 -17.43 1.76 9.42
N PHE A 267 -17.31 1.56 8.12
CA PHE A 267 -16.61 2.51 7.24
C PHE A 267 -17.28 3.90 7.15
N SER A 268 -18.58 3.99 7.44
CA SER A 268 -19.30 5.27 7.54
C SER A 268 -19.29 5.86 8.95
N HIS A 269 -18.64 5.23 9.92
CA HIS A 269 -18.58 5.70 11.30
C HIS A 269 -17.68 6.95 11.43
N SER A 270 -18.07 7.86 12.35
CA SER A 270 -17.40 9.15 12.56
C SER A 270 -15.90 9.06 12.81
N LEU A 271 -15.40 8.00 13.47
CA LEU A 271 -13.98 7.78 13.67
C LEU A 271 -13.23 7.61 12.33
N LEU A 272 -13.73 6.74 11.44
CA LEU A 272 -13.10 6.49 10.14
C LEU A 272 -13.22 7.69 9.22
N THR A 273 -14.37 8.35 9.21
CA THR A 273 -14.55 9.61 8.50
C THR A 273 -13.58 10.70 8.98
N THR A 274 -13.32 10.78 10.30
CA THR A 274 -12.35 11.73 10.86
C THR A 274 -10.91 11.39 10.40
N ILE A 275 -10.53 10.11 10.42
CA ILE A 275 -9.22 9.66 9.92
C ILE A 275 -9.07 10.00 8.44
N GLU A 276 -10.09 9.75 7.65
CA GLU A 276 -10.11 10.06 6.22
C GLU A 276 -9.95 11.56 5.96
N LEU A 277 -10.70 12.43 6.67
CA LEU A 277 -10.58 13.88 6.55
C LEU A 277 -9.18 14.39 6.91
N ILE A 278 -8.53 13.83 7.95
CA ILE A 278 -7.15 14.16 8.29
C ILE A 278 -6.19 13.74 7.17
N LEU A 279 -6.39 12.57 6.57
CA LEU A 279 -5.59 12.09 5.45
C LEU A 279 -5.80 12.94 4.20
N ILE A 280 -7.03 13.34 3.89
CA ILE A 280 -7.35 14.25 2.79
C ILE A 280 -6.65 15.60 3.00
N ALA A 281 -6.75 16.21 4.18
CA ALA A 281 -6.05 17.46 4.48
C ALA A 281 -4.52 17.32 4.32
N THR A 282 -3.94 16.24 4.84
CA THR A 282 -2.50 15.93 4.69
C THR A 282 -2.12 15.74 3.22
N GLY A 283 -2.97 15.11 2.44
CA GLY A 283 -2.78 14.90 1.02
C GLY A 283 -2.83 16.21 0.22
N ILE A 284 -3.78 17.11 0.51
CA ILE A 284 -3.85 18.44 -0.11
C ILE A 284 -2.54 19.19 0.14
N ILE A 285 -2.06 19.22 1.38
CA ILE A 285 -0.77 19.83 1.73
C ILE A 285 0.36 19.18 0.94
N SER A 286 0.36 17.86 0.81
CA SER A 286 1.38 17.11 0.05
C SER A 286 1.39 17.48 -1.43
N VAL A 287 0.21 17.61 -2.06
CA VAL A 287 0.08 18.03 -3.47
C VAL A 287 0.56 19.47 -3.66
N VAL A 288 0.18 20.39 -2.76
CA VAL A 288 0.64 21.78 -2.79
C VAL A 288 2.16 21.85 -2.70
N ILE A 289 2.79 21.12 -1.77
CA ILE A 289 4.25 21.06 -1.63
C ILE A 289 4.90 20.53 -2.92
N LEU A 290 4.36 19.49 -3.53
CA LEU A 290 4.89 18.96 -4.80
C LEU A 290 4.79 20.00 -5.94
N ALA A 291 3.66 20.70 -6.04
CA ALA A 291 3.45 21.75 -7.05
C ALA A 291 4.42 22.92 -6.85
N LEU A 292 4.60 23.40 -5.62
CA LEU A 292 5.53 24.47 -5.28
C LEU A 292 6.97 24.08 -5.60
N ASN A 293 7.38 22.86 -5.26
CA ASN A 293 8.71 22.35 -5.57
C ASN A 293 8.96 22.27 -7.09
N TYR A 294 7.96 21.84 -7.86
CA TYR A 294 8.04 21.79 -9.31
C TYR A 294 8.22 23.20 -9.92
N VAL A 295 7.42 24.16 -9.51
CA VAL A 295 7.52 25.56 -9.98
C VAL A 295 8.87 26.19 -9.60
N TYR A 296 9.34 25.92 -8.38
CA TYR A 296 10.62 26.45 -7.91
C TYR A 296 11.80 25.87 -8.68
N SER A 297 11.81 24.55 -8.93
CA SER A 297 12.86 23.90 -9.71
C SER A 297 12.93 24.44 -11.15
N LYS A 298 11.77 24.64 -11.81
CA LYS A 298 11.69 25.18 -13.16
C LYS A 298 12.25 26.62 -13.26
N LYS A 299 12.01 27.47 -12.25
CA LYS A 299 12.56 28.84 -12.21
C LYS A 299 14.08 28.87 -12.10
N HIS A 300 14.70 27.91 -11.43
CA HIS A 300 16.15 27.83 -11.28
C HIS A 300 16.85 27.26 -12.51
N THR A 301 16.19 26.30 -13.21
CA THR A 301 16.74 25.72 -14.45
C THR A 301 16.69 26.71 -15.63
N LEU A 302 15.79 27.70 -15.62
CA LEU A 302 15.68 28.73 -16.65
C LEU A 302 16.66 29.93 -16.42
N LYS A 303 17.35 29.97 -15.27
CA LYS A 303 18.32 31.04 -14.91
C LYS A 303 19.76 30.55 -14.96
N ALA A 304 20.00 29.26 -15.21
CA ALA A 304 21.32 28.66 -15.42
C ALA A 304 21.52 28.34 -16.90
#